data_a6e68ae97467134b8d7a4bbe9ed2c100
#
_entry.id   a6e68ae97467134b8d7a4bbe9ed2c100
#
_cell.length_a   1.000
_cell.length_b   1.000
_cell.length_c   1.000
_cell.angle_alpha   90.00
_cell.angle_beta   90.00
_cell.angle_gamma   90.00
#
_symmetry.space_group_name_H-M   'P 1'
#
loop_
_entity.id
_entity.type
_entity.pdbx_description
1 polymer ?
#
loop_
_entity_poly.entity_id
_entity_poly.type
_entity_poly.pdbx_seq_one_letter_code
_entity_poly.pdbx_strand_id
1 'polypeptide(L)'
;MNQIDLKGRVAVVTGGAQGIGYAISERLLQSGASVVLWDIDAAKLESATQTLAALGKVSGDLVELTDDAAVQAAAAKVAAQKGRIDILVNNAGITGGNATTWELAPEVWRRVIEVNLIAPYLTCRAVTPQMVRQGYGRIINIASVAGKEGNPNASHYSASKAGLIALTKSLAKEVATKGILVNAITPAVAKTAMFEQMTQAHIDYMLGKIPMGRFLDVQEIAAMVAWLSSEECSFSTGAVFDLTGGRATY
;
A
#
# COMPACT_ATOMS: atom_id res chain seq x y z
N MET A 1 13.92 -3.73 -17.96
CA MET A 1 13.15 -2.99 -16.92
C MET A 1 13.46 -1.51 -17.10
N ASN A 2 12.44 -0.65 -17.12
CA ASN A 2 12.68 0.80 -17.14
C ASN A 2 13.40 1.22 -15.86
N GLN A 3 14.37 2.09 -15.99
CA GLN A 3 15.13 2.60 -14.85
C GLN A 3 14.38 3.77 -14.23
N ILE A 4 13.90 3.57 -13.01
CA ILE A 4 13.39 4.63 -12.11
C ILE A 4 14.49 4.87 -11.09
N ASP A 5 14.99 6.09 -10.99
CA ASP A 5 16.06 6.43 -10.04
C ASP A 5 15.46 6.96 -8.72
N LEU A 6 15.67 6.17 -7.66
CA LEU A 6 15.27 6.52 -6.29
C LEU A 6 16.48 6.60 -5.34
N LYS A 7 17.69 6.78 -5.88
CA LYS A 7 18.92 6.90 -5.09
C LYS A 7 18.81 8.01 -4.07
N GLY A 8 19.24 7.72 -2.84
CA GLY A 8 19.16 8.66 -1.72
C GLY A 8 17.78 8.84 -1.12
N ARG A 9 16.74 8.21 -1.64
CA ARG A 9 15.39 8.21 -1.06
C ARG A 9 15.25 7.13 0.01
N VAL A 10 14.44 7.41 1.01
CA VAL A 10 14.06 6.49 2.09
C VAL A 10 12.59 6.18 1.97
N ALA A 11 12.26 4.91 1.82
CA ALA A 11 10.89 4.41 1.70
C ALA A 11 10.49 3.60 2.94
N VAL A 12 9.29 3.85 3.45
CA VAL A 12 8.60 3.01 4.42
C VAL A 12 7.49 2.26 3.70
N VAL A 13 7.46 0.92 3.85
CA VAL A 13 6.44 0.06 3.24
C VAL A 13 5.74 -0.74 4.34
N THR A 14 4.44 -0.50 4.53
CA THR A 14 3.64 -1.24 5.51
C THR A 14 3.17 -2.58 4.93
N GLY A 15 3.18 -3.65 5.74
CA GLY A 15 2.94 -5.01 5.25
C GLY A 15 4.01 -5.43 4.24
N GLY A 16 5.25 -4.97 4.44
CA GLY A 16 6.34 -5.10 3.48
C GLY A 16 6.99 -6.48 3.43
N ALA A 17 6.63 -7.38 4.35
CA ALA A 17 7.30 -8.67 4.50
C ALA A 17 6.78 -9.76 3.55
N GLN A 18 5.67 -9.57 2.85
CA GLN A 18 5.09 -10.58 1.97
C GLN A 18 4.25 -9.99 0.83
N GLY A 19 3.92 -10.81 -0.16
CA GLY A 19 2.95 -10.50 -1.23
C GLY A 19 3.26 -9.22 -1.98
N ILE A 20 2.26 -8.34 -2.12
CA ILE A 20 2.36 -7.06 -2.83
C ILE A 20 3.40 -6.14 -2.15
N GLY A 21 3.40 -6.06 -0.82
CA GLY A 21 4.36 -5.23 -0.09
C GLY A 21 5.81 -5.65 -0.28
N TYR A 22 6.06 -6.96 -0.34
CA TYR A 22 7.39 -7.50 -0.65
C TYR A 22 7.84 -7.12 -2.06
N ALA A 23 6.98 -7.33 -3.07
CA ALA A 23 7.28 -6.98 -4.46
C ALA A 23 7.54 -5.48 -4.64
N ILE A 24 6.77 -4.63 -3.93
CA ILE A 24 7.00 -3.18 -3.89
C ILE A 24 8.38 -2.88 -3.29
N SER A 25 8.69 -3.48 -2.14
CA SER A 25 9.96 -3.26 -1.43
C SER A 25 11.15 -3.69 -2.29
N GLU A 26 11.06 -4.84 -2.93
CA GLU A 26 12.05 -5.33 -3.89
C GLU A 26 12.27 -4.33 -5.02
N ARG A 27 11.20 -3.84 -5.64
CA ARG A 27 11.29 -2.89 -6.75
C ARG A 27 11.89 -1.55 -6.33
N LEU A 28 11.54 -1.04 -5.15
CA LEU A 28 12.09 0.21 -4.63
C LEU A 28 13.60 0.09 -4.35
N LEU A 29 14.05 -1.06 -3.80
CA LEU A 29 15.48 -1.37 -3.62
C LEU A 29 16.22 -1.43 -4.96
N GLN A 30 15.68 -2.14 -5.95
CA GLN A 30 16.23 -2.22 -7.31
C GLN A 30 16.31 -0.84 -7.99
N SER A 31 15.46 0.09 -7.58
CA SER A 31 15.46 1.49 -8.02
C SER A 31 16.43 2.37 -7.22
N GLY A 32 17.14 1.83 -6.22
CA GLY A 32 18.17 2.51 -5.44
C GLY A 32 17.70 3.16 -4.15
N ALA A 33 16.45 3.00 -3.74
CA ALA A 33 15.96 3.48 -2.46
C ALA A 33 16.54 2.66 -1.29
N SER A 34 16.62 3.28 -0.10
CA SER A 34 16.70 2.55 1.16
C SER A 34 15.27 2.25 1.64
N VAL A 35 15.00 0.99 2.01
CA VAL A 35 13.64 0.56 2.37
C VAL A 35 13.57 0.14 3.84
N VAL A 36 12.53 0.58 4.54
CA VAL A 36 12.17 0.15 5.88
C VAL A 36 10.83 -0.59 5.81
N LEU A 37 10.84 -1.86 6.15
CA LEU A 37 9.65 -2.70 6.20
C LEU A 37 8.96 -2.53 7.55
N TRP A 38 7.69 -2.17 7.59
CA TRP A 38 6.86 -2.23 8.78
C TRP A 38 5.88 -3.38 8.66
N ASP A 39 5.99 -4.35 9.56
CA ASP A 39 5.11 -5.52 9.56
C ASP A 39 4.81 -5.95 11.00
N ILE A 40 3.75 -6.74 11.19
CA ILE A 40 3.39 -7.31 12.49
C ILE A 40 3.92 -8.75 12.67
N ASP A 41 4.34 -9.41 11.58
CA ASP A 41 4.85 -10.78 11.59
C ASP A 41 6.38 -10.78 11.68
N ALA A 42 6.91 -11.01 12.87
CA ALA A 42 8.35 -10.95 13.12
C ALA A 42 9.15 -11.95 12.26
N ALA A 43 8.63 -13.16 12.06
CA ALA A 43 9.35 -14.20 11.32
C ALA A 43 9.42 -13.87 9.81
N LYS A 44 8.31 -13.39 9.22
CA LYS A 44 8.31 -12.95 7.83
C LYS A 44 9.15 -11.70 7.63
N LEU A 45 9.12 -10.77 8.60
CA LEU A 45 9.89 -9.54 8.55
C LEU A 45 11.40 -9.84 8.54
N GLU A 46 11.86 -10.76 9.40
CA GLU A 46 13.25 -11.21 9.43
C GLU A 46 13.66 -11.86 8.10
N SER A 47 12.89 -12.83 7.63
CA SER A 47 13.14 -13.53 6.36
C SER A 47 13.18 -12.58 5.16
N ALA A 48 12.20 -11.67 5.06
CA ALA A 48 12.14 -10.69 3.98
C ALA A 48 13.34 -9.72 4.03
N THR A 49 13.70 -9.24 5.22
CA THR A 49 14.85 -8.35 5.38
C THR A 49 16.16 -9.03 4.98
N GLN A 50 16.37 -10.28 5.38
CA GLN A 50 17.55 -11.05 4.99
C GLN A 50 17.63 -11.24 3.46
N THR A 51 16.52 -11.63 2.83
CA THR A 51 16.48 -11.88 1.39
C THR A 51 16.69 -10.59 0.58
N LEU A 52 16.03 -9.51 0.96
CA LEU A 52 16.09 -8.23 0.27
C LEU A 52 17.43 -7.49 0.48
N ALA A 53 18.20 -7.83 1.50
CA ALA A 53 19.52 -7.22 1.75
C ALA A 53 20.52 -7.39 0.59
N ALA A 54 20.34 -8.40 -0.24
CA ALA A 54 21.14 -8.59 -1.46
C ALA A 54 20.90 -7.51 -2.53
N LEU A 55 19.78 -6.79 -2.47
CA LEU A 55 19.38 -5.79 -3.45
C LEU A 55 19.71 -4.35 -3.02
N GLY A 56 19.93 -4.11 -1.75
CA GLY A 56 20.21 -2.76 -1.26
C GLY A 56 20.04 -2.59 0.25
N LYS A 57 19.94 -1.33 0.70
CA LYS A 57 19.79 -1.02 2.13
C LYS A 57 18.35 -1.25 2.57
N VAL A 58 18.12 -2.32 3.30
CA VAL A 58 16.82 -2.68 3.88
C VAL A 58 16.94 -2.87 5.39
N SER A 59 15.88 -2.55 6.11
CA SER A 59 15.70 -2.85 7.54
C SER A 59 14.23 -3.14 7.81
N GLY A 60 13.95 -3.82 8.94
CA GLY A 60 12.59 -4.13 9.36
C GLY A 60 12.31 -3.62 10.77
N ASP A 61 11.09 -3.12 10.99
CA ASP A 61 10.57 -2.76 12.31
C ASP A 61 9.24 -3.50 12.54
N LEU A 62 9.12 -4.14 13.71
CA LEU A 62 7.86 -4.76 14.14
C LEU A 62 6.93 -3.64 14.61
N VAL A 63 5.82 -3.41 13.88
CA VAL A 63 4.91 -2.29 14.15
C VAL A 63 3.45 -2.76 14.09
N GLU A 64 2.72 -2.61 15.20
CA GLU A 64 1.26 -2.69 15.19
C GLU A 64 0.70 -1.37 14.65
N LEU A 65 0.21 -1.38 13.42
CA LEU A 65 -0.20 -0.18 12.71
C LEU A 65 -1.50 0.46 13.22
N THR A 66 -2.27 -0.26 14.05
CA THR A 66 -3.49 0.25 14.70
C THR A 66 -3.19 0.91 16.05
N ASP A 67 -1.93 0.86 16.51
CA ASP A 67 -1.46 1.57 17.70
C ASP A 67 -0.76 2.88 17.28
N ASP A 68 -1.39 4.02 17.58
CA ASP A 68 -0.84 5.36 17.26
C ASP A 68 0.55 5.58 17.90
N ALA A 69 0.75 5.15 19.14
CA ALA A 69 2.03 5.34 19.82
C ALA A 69 3.15 4.52 19.15
N ALA A 70 2.87 3.28 18.76
CA ALA A 70 3.79 2.42 18.03
C ALA A 70 4.16 3.02 16.67
N VAL A 71 3.18 3.53 15.92
CA VAL A 71 3.39 4.17 14.60
C VAL A 71 4.21 5.45 14.73
N GLN A 72 3.91 6.31 15.72
CA GLN A 72 4.69 7.53 15.97
C GLN A 72 6.14 7.21 16.35
N ALA A 73 6.36 6.23 17.24
CA ALA A 73 7.69 5.79 17.62
C ALA A 73 8.49 5.23 16.44
N ALA A 74 7.85 4.41 15.59
CA ALA A 74 8.48 3.86 14.39
C ALA A 74 8.86 4.95 13.39
N ALA A 75 8.00 5.93 13.14
CA ALA A 75 8.29 7.06 12.26
C ALA A 75 9.45 7.91 12.79
N ALA A 76 9.45 8.21 14.09
CA ALA A 76 10.54 8.94 14.74
C ALA A 76 11.88 8.19 14.67
N LYS A 77 11.85 6.85 14.83
CA LYS A 77 13.03 5.99 14.70
C LYS A 77 13.62 6.07 13.29
N VAL A 78 12.79 5.94 12.24
CA VAL A 78 13.25 6.06 10.86
C VAL A 78 13.83 7.44 10.60
N ALA A 79 13.15 8.50 11.01
CA ALA A 79 13.63 9.89 10.87
C ALA A 79 14.99 10.11 11.56
N ALA A 80 15.17 9.58 12.78
CA ALA A 80 16.42 9.69 13.51
C ALA A 80 17.57 8.90 12.85
N GLN A 81 17.30 7.68 12.37
CA GLN A 81 18.33 6.80 11.81
C GLN A 81 18.71 7.14 10.37
N LYS A 82 17.76 7.60 9.56
CA LYS A 82 17.93 7.86 8.14
C LYS A 82 17.98 9.35 7.78
N GLY A 83 17.60 10.24 8.71
CA GLY A 83 17.52 11.68 8.50
C GLY A 83 16.31 12.15 7.70
N ARG A 84 15.60 11.24 7.03
CA ARG A 84 14.50 11.55 6.12
C ARG A 84 13.52 10.40 5.96
N ILE A 85 12.31 10.72 5.51
CA ILE A 85 11.32 9.75 4.98
C ILE A 85 10.75 10.38 3.71
N ASP A 86 11.05 9.79 2.55
CA ASP A 86 10.64 10.35 1.25
C ASP A 86 9.40 9.69 0.68
N ILE A 87 9.23 8.41 0.96
CA ILE A 87 8.20 7.57 0.38
C ILE A 87 7.50 6.82 1.50
N LEU A 88 6.19 6.88 1.53
CA LEU A 88 5.33 6.04 2.35
C LEU A 88 4.41 5.22 1.46
N VAL A 89 4.46 3.90 1.58
CA VAL A 89 3.52 3.00 0.90
C VAL A 89 2.63 2.35 1.94
N ASN A 90 1.37 2.76 2.00
CA ASN A 90 0.34 2.14 2.81
C ASN A 90 -0.22 0.93 2.06
N ASN A 91 0.39 -0.24 2.28
CA ASN A 91 0.04 -1.49 1.63
C ASN A 91 -0.63 -2.48 2.59
N ALA A 92 -0.31 -2.45 3.88
CA ALA A 92 -0.91 -3.35 4.86
C ALA A 92 -2.44 -3.35 4.79
N GLY A 93 -3.05 -4.52 4.88
CA GLY A 93 -4.50 -4.65 4.84
C GLY A 93 -4.96 -6.09 4.99
N ILE A 94 -6.22 -6.24 5.37
CA ILE A 94 -6.91 -7.53 5.53
C ILE A 94 -8.24 -7.52 4.78
N THR A 95 -8.70 -8.71 4.36
CA THR A 95 -10.00 -8.87 3.69
C THR A 95 -11.15 -8.99 4.68
N GLY A 96 -10.92 -9.63 5.82
CA GLY A 96 -11.95 -9.87 6.85
C GLY A 96 -12.96 -10.98 6.49
N GLY A 97 -12.68 -11.79 5.47
CA GLY A 97 -13.58 -12.85 5.01
C GLY A 97 -14.77 -12.32 4.18
N ASN A 98 -15.73 -13.19 3.92
CA ASN A 98 -16.93 -12.91 3.11
C ASN A 98 -18.20 -13.27 3.89
N ALA A 99 -19.10 -12.31 4.00
CA ALA A 99 -20.47 -12.49 4.54
C ALA A 99 -21.38 -11.40 3.97
N THR A 100 -22.67 -11.66 3.92
CA THR A 100 -23.63 -10.61 3.58
C THR A 100 -23.60 -9.50 4.63
N THR A 101 -23.95 -8.28 4.24
CA THR A 101 -23.82 -7.11 5.13
C THR A 101 -24.59 -7.29 6.44
N TRP A 102 -25.73 -7.98 6.41
CA TRP A 102 -26.58 -8.19 7.60
C TRP A 102 -26.15 -9.39 8.47
N GLU A 103 -25.27 -10.28 7.94
CA GLU A 103 -24.73 -11.43 8.69
C GLU A 103 -23.31 -11.18 9.19
N LEU A 104 -22.65 -10.16 8.67
CA LEU A 104 -21.26 -9.84 9.03
C LEU A 104 -21.19 -9.37 10.48
N ALA A 105 -20.38 -10.04 11.29
CA ALA A 105 -20.17 -9.67 12.69
C ALA A 105 -19.56 -8.24 12.82
N PRO A 106 -20.10 -7.39 13.70
CA PRO A 106 -19.62 -6.02 13.88
C PRO A 106 -18.14 -5.92 14.24
N GLU A 107 -17.57 -6.94 14.91
CA GLU A 107 -16.17 -7.01 15.30
C GLU A 107 -15.25 -7.14 14.08
N VAL A 108 -15.68 -7.97 13.11
CA VAL A 108 -14.97 -8.14 11.83
C VAL A 108 -15.01 -6.83 11.05
N TRP A 109 -16.19 -6.18 10.99
CA TRP A 109 -16.33 -4.87 10.36
C TRP A 109 -15.33 -3.86 10.95
N ARG A 110 -15.35 -3.70 12.29
CA ARG A 110 -14.45 -2.77 12.99
C ARG A 110 -12.99 -3.07 12.72
N ARG A 111 -12.57 -4.36 12.82
CA ARG A 111 -11.19 -4.75 12.60
C ARG A 111 -10.71 -4.41 11.18
N VAL A 112 -11.55 -4.60 10.15
CA VAL A 112 -11.18 -4.25 8.77
C VAL A 112 -11.05 -2.73 8.60
N ILE A 113 -11.93 -1.95 9.19
CA ILE A 113 -11.81 -0.47 9.17
C ILE A 113 -10.55 -0.02 9.89
N GLU A 114 -10.24 -0.59 11.07
CA GLU A 114 -9.02 -0.26 11.82
C GLU A 114 -7.76 -0.51 10.99
N VAL A 115 -7.63 -1.69 10.39
CA VAL A 115 -6.41 -2.04 9.65
C VAL A 115 -6.33 -1.34 8.30
N ASN A 116 -7.44 -1.26 7.54
CA ASN A 116 -7.40 -0.80 6.15
C ASN A 116 -7.57 0.72 5.99
N LEU A 117 -8.06 1.42 7.00
CA LEU A 117 -8.37 2.86 6.93
C LEU A 117 -7.73 3.65 8.07
N ILE A 118 -7.94 3.23 9.32
CA ILE A 118 -7.39 3.97 10.47
C ILE A 118 -5.86 3.85 10.49
N ALA A 119 -5.29 2.65 10.29
CA ALA A 119 -3.84 2.49 10.25
C ALA A 119 -3.17 3.33 9.14
N PRO A 120 -3.63 3.39 7.87
CA PRO A 120 -3.14 4.35 6.89
C PRO A 120 -3.28 5.82 7.31
N TYR A 121 -4.34 6.19 8.01
CA TYR A 121 -4.44 7.54 8.59
C TYR A 121 -3.33 7.79 9.62
N LEU A 122 -3.08 6.84 10.54
CA LEU A 122 -2.06 6.96 11.57
C LEU A 122 -0.65 7.07 10.96
N THR A 123 -0.35 6.26 9.96
CA THR A 123 0.95 6.33 9.26
C THR A 123 1.12 7.66 8.52
N CYS A 124 0.09 8.13 7.81
CA CYS A 124 0.11 9.45 7.18
C CYS A 124 0.31 10.56 8.21
N ARG A 125 -0.42 10.52 9.33
CA ARG A 125 -0.30 11.46 10.45
C ARG A 125 1.12 11.52 11.02
N ALA A 126 1.77 10.38 11.17
CA ALA A 126 3.12 10.28 11.73
C ALA A 126 4.22 10.77 10.77
N VAL A 127 4.07 10.48 9.48
CA VAL A 127 5.13 10.70 8.47
C VAL A 127 5.02 12.07 7.79
N THR A 128 3.79 12.57 7.53
CA THR A 128 3.59 13.82 6.79
C THR A 128 4.30 15.05 7.38
N PRO A 129 4.33 15.27 8.71
CA PRO A 129 5.06 16.41 9.28
C PRO A 129 6.56 16.41 8.93
N GLN A 130 7.20 15.24 8.87
CA GLN A 130 8.58 15.10 8.42
C GLN A 130 8.73 15.45 6.94
N MET A 131 7.85 14.95 6.07
CA MET A 131 7.85 15.27 4.64
C MET A 131 7.63 16.77 4.39
N VAL A 132 6.76 17.42 5.18
CA VAL A 132 6.55 18.89 5.10
C VAL A 132 7.82 19.65 5.42
N ARG A 133 8.54 19.28 6.49
CA ARG A 133 9.83 19.90 6.84
C ARG A 133 10.90 19.71 5.77
N GLN A 134 10.87 18.57 5.06
CA GLN A 134 11.81 18.25 3.97
C GLN A 134 11.46 18.96 2.66
N GLY A 135 10.23 19.46 2.49
CA GLY A 135 9.72 19.96 1.20
C GLY A 135 9.59 18.90 0.12
N TYR A 136 9.51 17.60 0.50
CA TYR A 136 9.39 16.47 -0.41
C TYR A 136 8.70 15.29 0.24
N GLY A 137 7.80 14.65 -0.50
CA GLY A 137 7.16 13.41 -0.08
C GLY A 137 6.36 12.74 -1.20
N ARG A 138 6.26 11.42 -1.13
CA ARG A 138 5.42 10.58 -1.99
C ARG A 138 4.67 9.60 -1.10
N ILE A 139 3.35 9.71 -1.06
CA ILE A 139 2.48 8.81 -0.30
C ILE A 139 1.65 8.02 -1.30
N ILE A 140 1.76 6.71 -1.27
CA ILE A 140 1.04 5.78 -2.13
C ILE A 140 0.17 4.88 -1.28
N ASN A 141 -1.14 4.97 -1.48
CA ASN A 141 -2.13 4.15 -0.77
C ASN A 141 -2.60 3.00 -1.66
N ILE A 142 -2.36 1.76 -1.24
CA ILE A 142 -2.86 0.56 -1.95
C ILE A 142 -4.32 0.34 -1.55
N ALA A 143 -5.21 0.91 -2.36
CA ALA A 143 -6.65 0.73 -2.21
C ALA A 143 -7.11 -0.60 -2.85
N SER A 144 -8.19 -0.60 -3.60
CA SER A 144 -8.73 -1.74 -4.35
C SER A 144 -9.80 -1.26 -5.31
N VAL A 145 -9.99 -1.97 -6.40
CA VAL A 145 -11.18 -1.81 -7.26
C VAL A 145 -12.48 -1.95 -6.47
N ALA A 146 -12.48 -2.76 -5.40
CA ALA A 146 -13.63 -2.89 -4.49
C ALA A 146 -14.02 -1.57 -3.81
N GLY A 147 -13.10 -0.64 -3.63
CA GLY A 147 -13.39 0.68 -3.10
C GLY A 147 -14.08 1.62 -4.10
N LYS A 148 -14.05 1.29 -5.39
CA LYS A 148 -14.78 2.00 -6.46
C LYS A 148 -16.14 1.38 -6.74
N GLU A 149 -16.19 0.06 -6.91
CA GLU A 149 -17.38 -0.64 -7.38
C GLU A 149 -18.27 -1.17 -6.25
N GLY A 150 -17.68 -1.48 -5.06
CA GLY A 150 -18.32 -2.30 -4.05
C GLY A 150 -18.35 -3.78 -4.45
N ASN A 151 -17.93 -4.66 -3.53
CA ASN A 151 -18.03 -6.11 -3.76
C ASN A 151 -19.14 -6.71 -2.90
N PRO A 152 -20.08 -7.49 -3.47
CA PRO A 152 -21.02 -8.29 -2.70
C PRO A 152 -20.27 -9.17 -1.67
N ASN A 153 -20.85 -9.33 -0.50
CA ASN A 153 -20.29 -10.11 0.63
C ASN A 153 -18.96 -9.58 1.21
N ALA A 154 -18.56 -8.35 0.84
CA ALA A 154 -17.33 -7.71 1.32
C ALA A 154 -17.54 -6.20 1.55
N SER A 155 -18.69 -5.81 2.10
CA SER A 155 -19.05 -4.39 2.29
C SER A 155 -18.08 -3.65 3.21
N HIS A 156 -17.59 -4.31 4.27
CA HIS A 156 -16.56 -3.79 5.19
C HIS A 156 -15.25 -3.48 4.47
N TYR A 157 -14.79 -4.41 3.62
CA TYR A 157 -13.58 -4.21 2.83
C TYR A 157 -13.76 -3.09 1.81
N SER A 158 -14.88 -3.11 1.07
CA SER A 158 -15.21 -2.08 0.09
C SER A 158 -15.29 -0.68 0.72
N ALA A 159 -15.98 -0.56 1.86
CA ALA A 159 -16.08 0.70 2.60
C ALA A 159 -14.70 1.19 3.08
N SER A 160 -13.85 0.29 3.61
CA SER A 160 -12.50 0.65 4.05
C SER A 160 -11.63 1.18 2.91
N LYS A 161 -11.69 0.54 1.73
CA LYS A 161 -10.91 0.94 0.56
C LYS A 161 -11.47 2.19 -0.13
N ALA A 162 -12.78 2.41 -0.10
CA ALA A 162 -13.40 3.68 -0.50
C ALA A 162 -12.98 4.83 0.42
N GLY A 163 -12.97 4.59 1.74
CA GLY A 163 -12.48 5.56 2.73
C GLY A 163 -11.01 5.92 2.51
N LEU A 164 -10.16 4.94 2.15
CA LEU A 164 -8.75 5.18 1.84
C LEU A 164 -8.57 6.03 0.57
N ILE A 165 -9.41 5.84 -0.45
CA ILE A 165 -9.45 6.71 -1.63
C ILE A 165 -9.83 8.16 -1.24
N ALA A 166 -10.82 8.33 -0.36
CA ALA A 166 -11.22 9.65 0.12
C ALA A 166 -10.11 10.32 0.95
N LEU A 167 -9.46 9.59 1.87
CA LEU A 167 -8.30 10.05 2.64
C LEU A 167 -7.18 10.53 1.71
N THR A 168 -6.88 9.77 0.66
CA THR A 168 -5.88 10.13 -0.37
C THR A 168 -6.19 11.51 -0.96
N LYS A 169 -7.43 11.72 -1.40
CA LYS A 169 -7.86 12.97 -2.04
C LYS A 169 -7.83 14.17 -1.09
N SER A 170 -8.18 13.97 0.18
CA SER A 170 -8.16 15.03 1.19
C SER A 170 -6.73 15.43 1.52
N LEU A 171 -5.89 14.48 1.89
CA LEU A 171 -4.49 14.74 2.24
C LEU A 171 -3.72 15.35 1.05
N ALA A 172 -3.97 14.88 -0.18
CA ALA A 172 -3.34 15.43 -1.37
C ALA A 172 -3.56 16.95 -1.51
N LYS A 173 -4.79 17.42 -1.26
CA LYS A 173 -5.13 18.86 -1.32
C LYS A 173 -4.48 19.66 -0.19
N GLU A 174 -4.36 19.08 1.00
CA GLU A 174 -3.75 19.72 2.17
C GLU A 174 -2.24 19.96 1.99
N VAL A 175 -1.56 19.07 1.24
CA VAL A 175 -0.11 19.11 1.08
C VAL A 175 0.38 19.47 -0.32
N ALA A 176 -0.52 19.79 -1.26
CA ALA A 176 -0.20 20.05 -2.66
C ALA A 176 0.89 21.11 -2.88
N THR A 177 0.92 22.15 -2.03
CA THR A 177 1.92 23.23 -2.09
C THR A 177 3.16 22.98 -1.26
N LYS A 178 3.31 21.77 -0.66
CA LYS A 178 4.40 21.39 0.23
C LYS A 178 5.42 20.47 -0.42
N GLY A 179 5.35 20.26 -1.75
CA GLY A 179 6.23 19.33 -2.46
C GLY A 179 5.89 17.85 -2.22
N ILE A 180 4.69 17.57 -1.69
CA ILE A 180 4.23 16.23 -1.36
C ILE A 180 3.11 15.82 -2.31
N LEU A 181 3.22 14.63 -2.89
CA LEU A 181 2.17 14.03 -3.73
C LEU A 181 1.59 12.81 -3.02
N VAL A 182 0.27 12.70 -3.04
CA VAL A 182 -0.47 11.61 -2.40
C VAL A 182 -1.40 10.99 -3.42
N ASN A 183 -1.21 9.72 -3.74
CA ASN A 183 -1.99 9.02 -4.75
C ASN A 183 -2.44 7.65 -4.25
N ALA A 184 -3.49 7.12 -4.85
CA ALA A 184 -3.97 5.77 -4.60
C ALA A 184 -3.81 4.89 -5.85
N ILE A 185 -3.59 3.60 -5.63
CA ILE A 185 -3.70 2.56 -6.65
C ILE A 185 -4.90 1.67 -6.29
N THR A 186 -5.69 1.30 -7.31
CA THR A 186 -6.82 0.38 -7.16
C THR A 186 -6.56 -0.92 -7.93
N PRO A 187 -5.83 -1.88 -7.33
CA PRO A 187 -5.61 -3.16 -7.97
C PRO A 187 -6.90 -3.95 -8.12
N ALA A 188 -7.04 -4.70 -9.21
CA ALA A 188 -7.89 -5.88 -9.26
C ALA A 188 -7.25 -7.03 -8.47
N VAL A 189 -7.76 -8.24 -8.62
CA VAL A 189 -7.18 -9.41 -7.95
C VAL A 189 -5.77 -9.67 -8.49
N ALA A 190 -4.77 -9.59 -7.60
CA ALA A 190 -3.39 -9.91 -7.92
C ALA A 190 -3.09 -11.38 -7.60
N LYS A 191 -2.31 -12.03 -8.46
CA LYS A 191 -1.87 -13.41 -8.25
C LYS A 191 -0.88 -13.46 -7.07
N THR A 192 -1.36 -13.94 -5.93
CA THR A 192 -0.58 -14.15 -4.72
C THR A 192 -0.70 -15.61 -4.26
N ALA A 193 0.05 -16.05 -3.27
CA ALA A 193 -0.04 -17.39 -2.69
C ALA A 193 -1.48 -17.75 -2.22
N MET A 194 -2.35 -16.77 -2.01
CA MET A 194 -3.76 -16.99 -1.67
C MET A 194 -4.57 -17.71 -2.79
N PHE A 195 -4.10 -17.66 -4.04
CA PHE A 195 -4.72 -18.35 -5.18
C PHE A 195 -4.74 -19.86 -5.04
N GLU A 196 -3.73 -20.45 -4.40
CA GLU A 196 -3.62 -21.90 -4.23
C GLU A 196 -4.76 -22.50 -3.38
N GLN A 197 -5.49 -21.66 -2.65
CA GLN A 197 -6.61 -22.05 -1.79
C GLN A 197 -7.98 -21.78 -2.41
N MET A 198 -8.05 -21.25 -3.63
CA MET A 198 -9.31 -20.90 -4.28
C MET A 198 -9.84 -22.04 -5.17
N THR A 199 -11.18 -22.18 -5.24
CA THR A 199 -11.81 -23.10 -6.19
C THR A 199 -11.72 -22.55 -7.61
N GLN A 200 -11.65 -23.45 -8.61
CA GLN A 200 -11.62 -23.06 -10.02
C GLN A 200 -12.80 -22.17 -10.40
N ALA A 201 -14.00 -22.51 -9.93
CA ALA A 201 -15.21 -21.71 -10.19
C ALA A 201 -15.09 -20.27 -9.68
N HIS A 202 -14.43 -20.05 -8.52
CA HIS A 202 -14.19 -18.71 -7.99
C HIS A 202 -13.15 -17.96 -8.81
N ILE A 203 -12.11 -18.65 -9.26
CA ILE A 203 -11.08 -18.11 -10.16
C ILE A 203 -11.74 -17.65 -11.48
N ASP A 204 -12.55 -18.49 -12.10
CA ASP A 204 -13.23 -18.18 -13.37
C ASP A 204 -14.20 -17.00 -13.22
N TYR A 205 -14.95 -16.95 -12.11
CA TYR A 205 -15.81 -15.81 -11.79
C TYR A 205 -15.04 -14.49 -11.68
N MET A 206 -13.86 -14.49 -11.03
CA MET A 206 -13.03 -13.30 -10.90
C MET A 206 -12.41 -12.89 -12.25
N LEU A 207 -11.92 -13.86 -13.02
CA LEU A 207 -11.38 -13.62 -14.37
C LEU A 207 -12.42 -13.03 -15.31
N GLY A 208 -13.65 -13.53 -15.26
CA GLY A 208 -14.74 -13.02 -16.09
C GLY A 208 -15.07 -11.55 -15.89
N LYS A 209 -14.60 -10.94 -14.79
CA LYS A 209 -14.73 -9.51 -14.53
C LYS A 209 -13.59 -8.66 -15.09
N ILE A 210 -12.50 -9.26 -15.55
CA ILE A 210 -11.30 -8.58 -16.01
C ILE A 210 -11.21 -8.67 -17.54
N PRO A 211 -11.49 -7.58 -18.30
CA PRO A 211 -11.46 -7.61 -19.78
C PRO A 211 -10.15 -8.11 -20.38
N MET A 212 -8.99 -7.87 -19.71
CA MET A 212 -7.69 -8.39 -20.16
C MET A 212 -7.55 -9.91 -20.01
N GLY A 213 -8.50 -10.63 -19.40
CA GLY A 213 -8.55 -12.08 -19.30
C GLY A 213 -7.44 -12.73 -18.47
N ARG A 214 -6.74 -11.95 -17.65
CA ARG A 214 -5.69 -12.45 -16.75
C ARG A 214 -5.71 -11.71 -15.43
N PHE A 215 -5.14 -12.33 -14.40
CA PHE A 215 -4.89 -11.67 -13.13
C PHE A 215 -3.72 -10.69 -13.22
N LEU A 216 -3.76 -9.71 -12.33
CA LEU A 216 -2.69 -8.74 -12.14
C LEU A 216 -1.46 -9.43 -11.53
N ASP A 217 -0.27 -9.12 -12.05
CA ASP A 217 1.00 -9.51 -11.44
C ASP A 217 1.39 -8.48 -10.36
N VAL A 218 1.92 -8.96 -9.24
CA VAL A 218 2.42 -8.08 -8.16
C VAL A 218 3.54 -7.15 -8.63
N GLN A 219 4.30 -7.56 -9.64
CA GLN A 219 5.34 -6.73 -10.25
C GLN A 219 4.77 -5.55 -11.05
N GLU A 220 3.56 -5.67 -11.60
CA GLU A 220 2.87 -4.55 -12.26
C GLU A 220 2.46 -3.48 -11.25
N ILE A 221 2.02 -3.89 -10.04
CA ILE A 221 1.76 -2.96 -8.94
C ILE A 221 3.06 -2.28 -8.50
N ALA A 222 4.12 -3.06 -8.31
CA ALA A 222 5.42 -2.55 -7.88
C ALA A 222 6.01 -1.55 -8.90
N ALA A 223 5.82 -1.77 -10.20
CA ALA A 223 6.23 -0.84 -11.25
C ALA A 223 5.50 0.50 -11.17
N MET A 224 4.18 0.48 -10.96
CA MET A 224 3.37 1.70 -10.78
C MET A 224 3.77 2.44 -9.50
N VAL A 225 3.99 1.72 -8.39
CA VAL A 225 4.46 2.33 -7.13
C VAL A 225 5.82 3.00 -7.32
N ALA A 226 6.76 2.36 -8.03
CA ALA A 226 8.07 2.95 -8.28
C ALA A 226 7.96 4.27 -9.07
N TRP A 227 7.11 4.32 -10.12
CA TRP A 227 6.86 5.55 -10.86
C TRP A 227 6.21 6.64 -9.98
N LEU A 228 5.18 6.30 -9.22
CA LEU A 228 4.52 7.24 -8.29
C LEU A 228 5.46 7.75 -7.19
N SER A 229 6.52 6.98 -6.87
CA SER A 229 7.54 7.35 -5.88
C SER A 229 8.63 8.25 -6.45
N SER A 230 8.70 8.39 -7.77
CA SER A 230 9.78 9.09 -8.47
C SER A 230 9.49 10.58 -8.69
N GLU A 231 10.46 11.30 -9.22
CA GLU A 231 10.32 12.69 -9.67
C GLU A 231 9.59 12.80 -11.00
N GLU A 232 9.52 11.72 -11.80
CA GLU A 232 8.74 11.69 -13.04
C GLU A 232 7.24 11.85 -12.77
N CYS A 233 6.73 11.39 -11.62
CA CYS A 233 5.42 11.74 -11.13
C CYS A 233 5.48 13.11 -10.44
N SER A 234 5.30 14.18 -11.19
CA SER A 234 5.46 15.55 -10.69
C SER A 234 4.17 16.37 -10.64
N PHE A 235 3.14 15.98 -11.39
CA PHE A 235 1.87 16.76 -11.51
C PHE A 235 0.62 15.92 -11.21
N SER A 236 0.76 14.74 -10.63
CA SER A 236 -0.36 13.89 -10.23
C SER A 236 -0.43 13.78 -8.71
N THR A 237 -1.48 14.36 -8.12
CA THR A 237 -1.79 14.24 -6.68
C THR A 237 -3.30 14.12 -6.48
N GLY A 238 -3.73 13.32 -5.49
CA GLY A 238 -5.14 12.99 -5.28
C GLY A 238 -5.73 12.07 -6.36
N ALA A 239 -4.90 11.55 -7.24
CA ALA A 239 -5.32 10.66 -8.31
C ALA A 239 -5.52 9.22 -7.81
N VAL A 240 -6.36 8.49 -8.55
CA VAL A 240 -6.63 7.06 -8.33
C VAL A 240 -6.24 6.34 -9.61
N PHE A 241 -5.16 5.57 -9.52
CA PHE A 241 -4.61 4.84 -10.66
C PHE A 241 -5.13 3.42 -10.68
N ASP A 242 -5.90 3.07 -11.71
CA ASP A 242 -6.48 1.75 -11.86
C ASP A 242 -5.47 0.75 -12.42
N LEU A 243 -5.30 -0.37 -11.71
CA LEU A 243 -4.63 -1.57 -12.19
C LEU A 243 -5.64 -2.72 -12.24
N THR A 244 -6.66 -2.56 -13.11
CA THR A 244 -7.87 -3.41 -13.10
C THR A 244 -8.04 -4.24 -14.35
N GLY A 245 -7.13 -4.11 -15.35
CA GLY A 245 -7.24 -4.81 -16.63
C GLY A 245 -8.51 -4.44 -17.40
N GLY A 246 -8.99 -3.19 -17.24
CA GLY A 246 -10.18 -2.67 -17.89
C GLY A 246 -11.49 -2.89 -17.12
N ARG A 247 -11.44 -3.47 -15.89
CA ARG A 247 -12.62 -3.72 -15.07
C ARG A 247 -13.26 -2.42 -14.57
N ALA A 248 -12.47 -1.48 -14.09
CA ALA A 248 -12.94 -0.14 -13.72
C ALA A 248 -12.46 0.88 -14.74
N THR A 249 -13.32 1.83 -15.12
CA THR A 249 -13.08 2.81 -16.20
C THR A 249 -13.40 4.25 -15.80
N TYR A 250 -13.59 4.54 -14.50
CA TYR A 250 -13.91 5.89 -14.00
C TYR A 250 -13.09 6.27 -12.77
#